data_0d61691872ee9b3b7b8e57e06fac7290
#
_entry.id   0d61691872ee9b3b7b8e57e06fac7290
#
_cell.length_a   1.000
_cell.length_b   1.000
_cell.length_c   1.000
_cell.angle_alpha   90.00
_cell.angle_beta   90.00
_cell.angle_gamma   90.00
#
_symmetry.space_group_name_H-M   'P 1'
#
loop_
_entity.id
_entity.type
_entity.pdbx_description
1 polymer ?
#
loop_
_entity_poly.entity_id
_entity_poly.type
_entity_poly.pdbx_seq_one_letter_code
_entity_poly.pdbx_strand_id
1 'polypeptide(L)'
;LVSSGATIIARTHAAQVKHMNEMFERAILHPGFAVVETLSECTMFNPGSFDDSIPRKGGVFDLVNEEEQDLESVAAAMDLSQDLTPGKFGVYYETKRPTKNELEREWLTDARSKIGDLSERDLLRQRFASMR
;
A
#
# COMPACT_ATOMS: atom_id res chain seq x y z
N LEU A 1 -8.41 1.97 -2.87
CA LEU A 1 -6.97 1.77 -2.71
C LEU A 1 -6.56 0.35 -3.10
N VAL A 2 -7.27 -0.71 -2.64
CA VAL A 2 -7.01 -2.09 -3.09
C VAL A 2 -7.14 -2.21 -4.60
N SER A 3 -8.20 -1.66 -5.18
CA SER A 3 -8.44 -1.66 -6.64
C SER A 3 -7.37 -0.89 -7.45
N SER A 4 -6.61 -0.01 -6.79
CA SER A 4 -5.48 0.69 -7.40
C SER A 4 -4.16 -0.07 -7.33
N GLY A 5 -4.19 -1.32 -6.82
CA GLY A 5 -3.04 -2.20 -6.76
C GLY A 5 -2.15 -2.01 -5.53
N ALA A 6 -2.61 -1.32 -4.48
CA ALA A 6 -1.90 -1.26 -3.21
C ALA A 6 -1.72 -2.67 -2.63
N THR A 7 -0.52 -2.95 -2.14
CA THR A 7 -0.13 -4.25 -1.58
C THR A 7 -0.05 -4.22 -0.05
N ILE A 8 -0.02 -3.04 0.56
CA ILE A 8 -0.33 -2.83 1.97
C ILE A 8 -1.21 -1.59 2.12
N ILE A 9 -2.23 -1.69 2.95
CA ILE A 9 -3.14 -0.59 3.31
C ILE A 9 -3.31 -0.60 4.82
N ALA A 10 -2.97 0.51 5.44
CA ALA A 10 -3.14 0.69 6.88
C ALA A 10 -3.85 2.01 7.18
N ARG A 11 -4.52 2.07 8.34
CA ARG A 11 -5.13 3.28 8.89
C ARG A 11 -4.56 3.59 10.26
N THR A 12 -4.27 4.85 10.51
CA THR A 12 -3.81 5.35 11.80
C THR A 12 -4.42 6.72 12.12
N HIS A 13 -4.15 7.23 13.31
CA HIS A 13 -4.58 8.54 13.73
C HIS A 13 -3.40 9.40 14.19
N ALA A 14 -3.35 10.67 13.78
CA ALA A 14 -2.26 11.60 14.09
C ALA A 14 -2.04 11.82 15.60
N ALA A 15 -3.08 11.69 16.42
CA ALA A 15 -2.96 11.76 17.88
C ALA A 15 -2.33 10.51 18.52
N GLN A 16 -2.18 9.41 17.78
CA GLN A 16 -1.60 8.14 18.24
C GLN A 16 -0.20 7.94 17.63
N VAL A 17 0.73 8.79 18.04
CA VAL A 17 2.07 8.90 17.42
C VAL A 17 2.82 7.57 17.40
N LYS A 18 2.72 6.76 18.45
CA LYS A 18 3.38 5.46 18.50
C LYS A 18 2.84 4.54 17.41
N HIS A 19 1.54 4.36 17.35
CA HIS A 19 0.89 3.53 16.34
C HIS A 19 1.11 4.08 14.92
N MET A 20 1.10 5.39 14.75
CA MET A 20 1.38 6.04 13.47
C MET A 20 2.81 5.70 12.98
N ASN A 21 3.80 5.77 13.87
CA ASN A 21 5.18 5.40 13.54
C ASN A 21 5.30 3.92 13.15
N GLU A 22 4.63 3.02 13.87
CA GLU A 22 4.59 1.58 13.56
C GLU A 22 4.00 1.33 12.17
N MET A 23 2.91 2.00 11.80
CA MET A 23 2.29 1.87 10.47
C MET A 23 3.19 2.43 9.36
N PHE A 24 3.84 3.55 9.59
CA PHE A 24 4.78 4.12 8.63
C PHE A 24 6.03 3.25 8.46
N GLU A 25 6.59 2.74 9.54
CA GLU A 25 7.73 1.82 9.46
C GLU A 25 7.37 0.58 8.65
N ARG A 26 6.22 -0.05 8.94
CA ARG A 26 5.73 -1.22 8.19
C ARG A 26 5.53 -0.90 6.71
N ALA A 27 4.95 0.26 6.39
CA ALA A 27 4.73 0.70 5.02
C ALA A 27 6.04 0.97 4.26
N ILE A 28 7.04 1.56 4.92
CA ILE A 28 8.36 1.84 4.32
C ILE A 28 9.14 0.55 4.05
N LEU A 29 9.05 -0.42 4.95
CA LEU A 29 9.74 -1.71 4.82
C LEU A 29 9.02 -2.67 3.87
N HIS A 30 7.76 -2.40 3.52
CA HIS A 30 6.97 -3.26 2.66
C HIS A 30 7.45 -3.19 1.19
N PRO A 31 7.80 -4.32 0.57
CA PRO A 31 8.20 -4.35 -0.84
C PRO A 31 6.96 -4.23 -1.73
N GLY A 32 6.62 -3.03 -2.16
CA GLY A 32 5.46 -2.83 -3.02
C GLY A 32 4.84 -1.45 -2.92
N PHE A 33 3.56 -1.35 -3.28
CA PHE A 33 2.79 -0.11 -3.18
C PHE A 33 2.10 -0.05 -1.82
N ALA A 34 2.62 0.79 -0.92
CA ALA A 34 2.13 0.99 0.42
C ALA A 34 1.27 2.27 0.52
N VAL A 35 0.16 2.16 1.25
CA VAL A 35 -0.72 3.30 1.56
C VAL A 35 -1.04 3.32 3.05
N VAL A 36 -0.79 4.45 3.70
CA VAL A 36 -1.19 4.69 5.10
C VAL A 36 -2.14 5.88 5.13
N GLU A 37 -3.38 5.62 5.51
CA GLU A 37 -4.36 6.65 5.79
C GLU A 37 -4.17 7.16 7.22
N THR A 38 -3.86 8.45 7.35
CA THR A 38 -3.67 9.08 8.66
C THR A 38 -4.82 10.05 8.91
N LEU A 39 -5.71 9.68 9.83
CA LEU A 39 -6.80 10.56 10.22
C LEU A 39 -6.27 11.70 11.10
N SER A 40 -6.72 12.91 10.82
CA SER A 40 -6.40 14.09 11.64
C SER A 40 -7.59 15.04 11.68
N GLU A 41 -7.79 15.65 12.83
CA GLU A 41 -8.82 16.65 13.03
C GLU A 41 -8.49 17.94 12.27
N CYS A 42 -9.49 18.52 11.62
CA CYS A 42 -9.41 19.88 11.14
C CYS A 42 -10.05 20.83 12.17
N THR A 43 -9.23 21.49 12.96
CA THR A 43 -9.68 22.36 14.06
C THR A 43 -10.53 23.55 13.61
N MET A 44 -10.42 23.95 12.34
CA MET A 44 -11.17 25.08 11.77
C MET A 44 -12.54 24.67 11.23
N PHE A 45 -12.61 23.53 10.49
CA PHE A 45 -13.82 23.17 9.75
C PHE A 45 -14.59 22.02 10.38
N ASN A 46 -13.93 21.14 11.12
CA ASN A 46 -14.56 19.98 11.74
C ASN A 46 -13.88 19.62 13.06
N PRO A 47 -13.96 20.50 14.08
CA PRO A 47 -13.37 20.22 15.38
C PRO A 47 -14.08 19.03 16.04
N GLY A 48 -13.31 18.17 16.69
CA GLY A 48 -13.85 17.01 17.40
C GLY A 48 -14.27 15.83 16.52
N SER A 49 -14.01 15.90 15.21
CA SER A 49 -14.48 14.87 14.25
C SER A 49 -14.04 13.44 14.56
N PHE A 50 -12.95 13.26 15.32
CA PHE A 50 -12.39 11.96 15.68
C PHE A 50 -12.21 11.77 17.19
N ASP A 51 -12.91 12.56 18.03
CA ASP A 51 -12.79 12.48 19.49
C ASP A 51 -13.12 11.10 20.03
N ASP A 52 -14.08 10.41 19.40
CA ASP A 52 -14.48 9.05 19.76
C ASP A 52 -13.36 8.00 19.57
N SER A 53 -12.31 8.32 18.80
CA SER A 53 -11.14 7.46 18.63
C SER A 53 -9.92 7.90 19.45
N ILE A 54 -10.03 8.94 20.25
CA ILE A 54 -8.92 9.49 21.02
C ILE A 54 -9.10 9.16 22.50
N PRO A 55 -8.31 8.23 23.10
CA PRO A 55 -8.47 7.84 24.51
C PRO A 55 -8.36 8.99 25.50
N ARG A 56 -7.52 9.99 25.21
CA ARG A 56 -7.39 11.19 26.06
C ARG A 56 -8.66 12.06 26.10
N LYS A 57 -9.55 11.89 25.13
CA LYS A 57 -10.85 12.57 25.04
C LYS A 57 -12.01 11.66 25.49
N GLY A 58 -11.71 10.46 26.00
CA GLY A 58 -12.71 9.47 26.44
C GLY A 58 -13.14 8.50 25.34
N GLY A 59 -12.54 8.59 24.15
CA GLY A 59 -12.81 7.69 23.05
C GLY A 59 -12.06 6.35 23.14
N VAL A 60 -12.31 5.47 22.18
CA VAL A 60 -11.67 4.15 22.07
C VAL A 60 -10.85 4.09 20.78
N PHE A 61 -9.56 3.81 20.91
CA PHE A 61 -8.69 3.51 19.78
C PHE A 61 -8.80 2.03 19.46
N ASP A 62 -9.80 1.67 18.63
CA ASP A 62 -10.10 0.29 18.31
C ASP A 62 -9.13 -0.23 17.23
N LEU A 63 -8.43 -1.32 17.56
CA LEU A 63 -7.43 -1.90 16.68
C LEU A 63 -8.00 -3.06 15.86
N VAL A 64 -7.50 -3.20 14.64
CA VAL A 64 -7.69 -4.41 13.85
C VAL A 64 -7.02 -5.57 14.57
N ASN A 65 -7.77 -6.66 14.78
CA ASN A 65 -7.19 -7.91 15.29
C ASN A 65 -6.56 -8.68 14.12
N GLU A 66 -5.27 -8.51 13.92
CA GLU A 66 -4.53 -9.11 12.79
C GLU A 66 -4.46 -10.66 12.89
N GLU A 67 -4.70 -11.25 14.07
CA GLU A 67 -4.73 -12.70 14.24
C GLU A 67 -6.03 -13.33 13.72
N GLU A 68 -7.13 -12.57 13.74
CA GLU A 68 -8.47 -12.99 13.27
C GLU A 68 -8.77 -12.50 11.86
N GLN A 69 -8.09 -11.44 11.42
CA GLN A 69 -8.32 -10.80 10.13
C GLN A 69 -7.50 -11.49 9.03
N ASP A 70 -8.16 -11.92 7.97
CA ASP A 70 -7.46 -12.35 6.74
C ASP A 70 -6.95 -11.12 5.99
N LEU A 71 -5.69 -10.75 6.24
CA LEU A 71 -5.06 -9.58 5.64
C LEU A 71 -4.83 -9.72 4.12
N GLU A 72 -4.79 -10.94 3.58
CA GLU A 72 -4.62 -11.17 2.13
C GLU A 72 -5.96 -11.10 1.38
N SER A 73 -7.08 -11.12 2.09
CA SER A 73 -8.41 -11.09 1.50
C SER A 73 -8.88 -9.67 1.19
N VAL A 74 -9.10 -9.39 -0.09
CA VAL A 74 -9.71 -8.14 -0.56
C VAL A 74 -11.12 -7.96 0.01
N ALA A 75 -11.90 -9.05 0.08
CA ALA A 75 -13.26 -9.01 0.62
C ALA A 75 -13.26 -8.63 2.10
N ALA A 76 -12.39 -9.26 2.91
CA ALA A 76 -12.27 -8.95 4.33
C ALA A 76 -11.80 -7.50 4.56
N ALA A 77 -10.88 -6.98 3.74
CA ALA A 77 -10.47 -5.58 3.80
C ALA A 77 -11.62 -4.61 3.44
N MET A 78 -12.45 -4.99 2.47
CA MET A 78 -13.64 -4.21 2.09
C MET A 78 -14.69 -4.22 3.20
N ASP A 79 -14.98 -5.37 3.79
CA ASP A 79 -15.93 -5.48 4.91
C ASP A 79 -15.47 -4.62 6.10
N LEU A 80 -14.19 -4.71 6.45
CA LEU A 80 -13.60 -3.89 7.50
C LEU A 80 -13.71 -2.38 7.22
N SER A 81 -13.64 -1.99 5.93
CA SER A 81 -13.73 -0.59 5.50
C SER A 81 -15.16 -0.01 5.54
N GLN A 82 -16.19 -0.85 5.71
CA GLN A 82 -17.58 -0.41 5.84
C GLN A 82 -17.87 0.24 7.20
N ASP A 83 -17.02 0.03 8.18
CA ASP A 83 -17.11 0.68 9.47
C ASP A 83 -16.88 2.19 9.32
N LEU A 84 -17.96 2.97 9.48
CA LEU A 84 -18.03 4.34 8.96
C LEU A 84 -17.42 5.41 9.86
N THR A 85 -17.23 5.19 11.19
CA THR A 85 -16.76 6.28 12.03
C THR A 85 -16.20 5.84 13.39
N PRO A 86 -14.96 6.07 13.64
CA PRO A 86 -13.82 6.27 12.73
C PRO A 86 -13.33 4.95 12.12
N GLY A 87 -14.00 3.82 12.44
CA GLY A 87 -13.58 2.48 12.11
C GLY A 87 -12.39 2.00 12.93
N LYS A 88 -11.81 0.88 12.53
CA LYS A 88 -10.64 0.31 13.19
C LYS A 88 -9.34 0.92 12.69
N PHE A 89 -8.28 0.80 13.50
CA PHE A 89 -6.94 1.24 13.18
C PHE A 89 -6.00 0.05 13.08
N GLY A 90 -5.05 0.08 12.16
CA GLY A 90 -4.12 -1.01 11.91
C GLY A 90 -4.04 -1.36 10.43
N VAL A 91 -3.60 -2.57 10.13
CA VAL A 91 -3.48 -3.04 8.75
C VAL A 91 -4.81 -3.66 8.30
N TYR A 92 -5.31 -3.16 7.19
CA TYR A 92 -6.55 -3.62 6.55
C TYR A 92 -6.30 -4.69 5.50
N TYR A 93 -5.17 -4.55 4.81
CA TYR A 93 -4.79 -5.44 3.72
C TYR A 93 -3.27 -5.50 3.63
N GLU A 94 -2.73 -6.70 3.47
CA GLU A 94 -1.31 -6.88 3.18
C GLU A 94 -1.12 -8.15 2.37
N THR A 95 -0.47 -8.02 1.21
CA THR A 95 -0.16 -9.13 0.33
C THR A 95 1.20 -8.96 -0.31
N LYS A 96 1.82 -10.06 -0.72
CA LYS A 96 3.10 -10.04 -1.44
C LYS A 96 2.85 -10.16 -2.93
N ARG A 97 3.36 -9.20 -3.68
CA ARG A 97 3.38 -9.22 -5.15
C ARG A 97 4.76 -8.84 -5.65
N PRO A 98 5.17 -9.30 -6.83
CA PRO A 98 6.41 -8.85 -7.43
C PRO A 98 6.42 -7.33 -7.57
N THR A 99 7.51 -6.70 -7.19
CA THR A 99 7.70 -5.27 -7.38
C THR A 99 7.94 -4.94 -8.85
N LYS A 100 7.72 -3.68 -9.23
CA LYS A 100 8.07 -3.19 -10.57
C LYS A 100 9.53 -3.51 -10.94
N ASN A 101 10.45 -3.31 -10.00
CA ASN A 101 11.88 -3.52 -10.22
C ASN A 101 12.23 -5.01 -10.44
N GLU A 102 11.52 -5.93 -9.79
CA GLU A 102 11.67 -7.37 -10.00
C GLU A 102 11.16 -7.76 -11.37
N LEU A 103 9.95 -7.33 -11.74
CA LEU A 103 9.37 -7.60 -13.07
C LEU A 103 10.22 -6.98 -14.20
N GLU A 104 10.76 -5.77 -14.02
CA GLU A 104 11.66 -5.17 -14.99
C GLU A 104 12.96 -5.97 -15.15
N ARG A 105 13.52 -6.47 -14.05
CA ARG A 105 14.73 -7.32 -14.10
C ARG A 105 14.47 -8.62 -14.83
N GLU A 106 13.35 -9.29 -14.54
CA GLU A 106 12.94 -10.51 -15.24
C GLU A 106 12.76 -10.24 -16.73
N TRP A 107 12.02 -9.19 -17.08
CA TRP A 107 11.80 -8.79 -18.46
C TRP A 107 13.10 -8.46 -19.19
N LEU A 108 14.01 -7.69 -18.58
CA LEU A 108 15.31 -7.36 -19.17
C LEU A 108 16.18 -8.61 -19.36
N THR A 109 16.12 -9.55 -18.41
CA THR A 109 16.87 -10.81 -18.49
C THR A 109 16.34 -11.66 -19.64
N ASP A 110 15.01 -11.80 -19.76
CA ASP A 110 14.38 -12.52 -20.88
C ASP A 110 14.66 -11.84 -22.23
N ALA A 111 14.54 -10.51 -22.29
CA ALA A 111 14.85 -9.74 -23.49
C ALA A 111 16.31 -9.94 -23.93
N ARG A 112 17.26 -9.88 -23.00
CA ARG A 112 18.69 -10.12 -23.29
C ARG A 112 18.95 -11.52 -23.78
N SER A 113 18.30 -12.53 -23.20
CA SER A 113 18.45 -13.92 -23.65
C SER A 113 17.97 -14.13 -25.09
N LYS A 114 16.92 -13.41 -25.51
CA LYS A 114 16.37 -13.46 -26.87
C LYS A 114 17.20 -12.67 -27.89
N ILE A 115 17.85 -11.63 -27.46
CA ILE A 115 18.69 -10.76 -28.32
C ILE A 115 20.06 -11.37 -28.56
N GLY A 116 20.57 -12.17 -27.61
CA GLY A 116 21.92 -12.73 -27.67
C GLY A 116 23.02 -11.65 -27.65
N ASP A 117 24.14 -11.92 -28.34
CA ASP A 117 25.31 -11.03 -28.38
C ASP A 117 25.21 -9.92 -29.43
N LEU A 118 24.01 -9.57 -29.90
CA LEU A 118 23.85 -8.48 -30.88
C LEU A 118 24.26 -7.14 -30.27
N SER A 119 25.05 -6.38 -31.02
CA SER A 119 25.38 -5.01 -30.63
C SER A 119 24.13 -4.11 -30.67
N GLU A 120 24.12 -3.03 -29.87
CA GLU A 120 23.03 -2.03 -29.90
C GLU A 120 22.79 -1.47 -31.31
N ARG A 121 23.86 -1.32 -32.10
CA ARG A 121 23.80 -0.87 -33.47
C ARG A 121 23.06 -1.86 -34.39
N ASP A 122 23.27 -3.16 -34.20
CA ASP A 122 22.63 -4.19 -35.00
C ASP A 122 21.17 -4.36 -34.60
N LEU A 123 20.85 -4.24 -33.31
CA LEU A 123 19.47 -4.17 -32.83
C LEU A 123 18.69 -3.00 -33.45
N LEU A 124 19.26 -1.81 -33.46
CA LEU A 124 18.64 -0.66 -34.09
C LEU A 124 18.43 -0.89 -35.60
N ARG A 125 19.40 -1.43 -36.30
CA ARG A 125 19.29 -1.76 -37.73
C ARG A 125 18.16 -2.76 -38.00
N GLN A 126 18.07 -3.83 -37.21
CA GLN A 126 16.98 -4.80 -37.34
C GLN A 126 15.61 -4.16 -37.08
N ARG A 127 15.52 -3.31 -36.06
CA ARG A 127 14.27 -2.62 -35.75
C ARG A 127 13.83 -1.67 -36.85
N PHE A 128 14.75 -0.89 -37.42
CA PHE A 128 14.43 -0.02 -38.55
C PHE A 128 14.10 -0.80 -39.81
N ALA A 129 14.71 -1.96 -40.03
CA ALA A 129 14.38 -2.80 -41.19
C ALA A 129 12.96 -3.40 -41.08
N SER A 130 12.48 -3.72 -39.87
CA SER A 130 11.14 -4.28 -39.62
C SER A 130 10.00 -3.23 -39.69
N MET A 131 10.32 -1.94 -39.80
CA MET A 131 9.37 -0.85 -39.90
C MET A 131 9.06 -0.40 -41.34
N ARG A 132 9.69 -1.09 -42.33
CA ARG A 132 9.45 -0.88 -43.77
C ARG A 132 8.52 -1.97 -44.32
#